data_d5737ef2daaedad1d50cb4c8735dd171
#
_entry.id   d5737ef2daaedad1d50cb4c8735dd171
#
_cell.length_a   1.000
_cell.length_b   1.000
_cell.length_c   1.000
_cell.angle_alpha   90.00
_cell.angle_beta   90.00
_cell.angle_gamma   90.00
#
_symmetry.space_group_name_H-M   'P 1'
#
loop_
_entity.id
_entity.type
_entity.pdbx_description
1 polymer ?
#
loop_
_entity_poly.entity_id
_entity_poly.type
_entity_poly.pdbx_seq_one_letter_code
_entity_poly.pdbx_strand_id
1 'polypeptide(L)'
;LGKVAPEKEPQVAVVRCGGTCEKRPRTNRFDGAQSCAVVASLYVGETACSYGCLGLGDCVAACTFGAIKKNPETGLVEVDADKCTACGACVKACPKGVIELRKKWPKNRGVYVSCVSHDKGAAVMKACKAGCIGCSKCVKACPFDAIKVEGNLAYIDPAKCKLCRKCVAECPTGAIVAVNFPPAPVKPAEPKP
;
A
#
# COMPACT_ATOMS: atom_id res chain seq x y z
N LEU A 1 29.17 -24.90 -19.51
CA LEU A 1 29.05 -24.67 -18.06
C LEU A 1 27.76 -23.87 -17.80
N GLY A 2 26.60 -24.57 -17.69
CA GLY A 2 25.31 -23.98 -17.39
C GLY A 2 25.25 -23.51 -15.94
N LYS A 3 25.38 -22.19 -15.69
CA LYS A 3 24.96 -21.61 -14.43
C LYS A 3 23.45 -21.62 -14.40
N VAL A 4 22.86 -22.54 -13.62
CA VAL A 4 21.43 -22.53 -13.28
C VAL A 4 21.20 -21.21 -12.51
N ALA A 5 20.47 -20.29 -13.12
CA ALA A 5 20.08 -19.07 -12.43
C ALA A 5 19.23 -19.46 -11.21
N PRO A 6 19.46 -18.89 -10.02
CA PRO A 6 18.65 -19.20 -8.85
C PRO A 6 17.18 -18.86 -9.16
N GLU A 7 16.31 -19.81 -8.93
CA GLU A 7 14.87 -19.68 -9.14
C GLU A 7 14.37 -18.55 -8.21
N LYS A 8 14.14 -17.36 -8.77
CA LYS A 8 13.62 -16.23 -8.01
C LYS A 8 12.17 -16.52 -7.64
N GLU A 9 11.86 -16.48 -6.36
CA GLU A 9 10.45 -16.54 -5.91
C GLU A 9 9.60 -15.52 -6.69
N PRO A 10 8.42 -15.93 -7.18
CA PRO A 10 7.56 -15.04 -7.94
C PRO A 10 7.15 -13.83 -7.07
N GLN A 11 7.28 -12.65 -7.65
CA GLN A 11 6.96 -11.38 -6.99
C GLN A 11 5.90 -10.61 -7.78
N VAL A 12 5.29 -9.64 -7.13
CA VAL A 12 4.32 -8.71 -7.70
C VAL A 12 4.51 -7.34 -7.06
N ALA A 13 4.32 -6.28 -7.85
CA ALA A 13 4.29 -4.92 -7.32
C ALA A 13 3.01 -4.70 -6.53
N VAL A 14 3.10 -4.05 -5.38
CA VAL A 14 1.96 -3.62 -4.57
C VAL A 14 2.05 -2.14 -4.26
N VAL A 15 0.89 -1.48 -4.21
CA VAL A 15 0.79 -0.05 -3.87
C VAL A 15 0.45 0.09 -2.40
N ARG A 16 1.38 0.63 -1.63
CA ARG A 16 1.25 0.83 -0.19
C ARG A 16 0.65 2.21 0.14
N CYS A 17 -0.47 2.52 -0.47
CA CYS A 17 -1.24 3.72 -0.15
C CYS A 17 -2.73 3.41 -0.27
N GLY A 18 -3.46 3.53 0.85
CA GLY A 18 -4.92 3.36 0.92
C GLY A 18 -5.68 4.69 1.00
N GLY A 19 -4.98 5.80 0.83
CA GLY A 19 -5.54 7.16 0.89
C GLY A 19 -6.28 7.53 -0.39
N THR A 20 -7.50 7.03 -0.58
CA THR A 20 -8.39 7.44 -1.67
C THR A 20 -8.74 8.93 -1.58
N CYS A 21 -9.30 9.49 -2.63
CA CYS A 21 -9.76 10.91 -2.65
C CYS A 21 -10.71 11.22 -1.48
N GLU A 22 -11.54 10.26 -1.08
CA GLU A 22 -12.47 10.38 0.05
C GLU A 22 -11.75 10.35 1.41
N LYS A 23 -10.79 9.42 1.59
CA LYS A 23 -10.08 9.22 2.86
C LYS A 23 -8.94 10.21 3.08
N ARG A 24 -8.47 10.84 2.03
CA ARG A 24 -7.39 11.81 2.01
C ARG A 24 -7.73 12.96 1.07
N PRO A 25 -8.58 13.91 1.50
CA PRO A 25 -9.04 15.01 0.67
C PRO A 25 -7.86 15.92 0.26
N ARG A 26 -8.00 16.55 -0.89
CA ARG A 26 -7.06 17.56 -1.36
C ARG A 26 -7.17 18.81 -0.50
N THR A 27 -6.03 19.39 -0.17
CA THR A 27 -5.89 20.66 0.57
C THR A 27 -5.50 21.82 -0.34
N ASN A 28 -4.94 21.50 -1.50
CA ASN A 28 -4.55 22.47 -2.53
C ASN A 28 -4.64 21.84 -3.92
N ARG A 29 -4.44 22.63 -4.96
CA ARG A 29 -4.40 22.19 -6.36
C ARG A 29 -3.06 22.61 -6.97
N PHE A 30 -2.43 21.67 -7.68
CA PHE A 30 -1.24 21.93 -8.48
C PHE A 30 -1.66 22.12 -9.95
N ASP A 31 -1.33 23.28 -10.49
CA ASP A 31 -1.62 23.65 -11.86
C ASP A 31 -0.32 23.74 -12.68
N GLY A 32 0.30 22.59 -12.91
CA GLY A 32 1.58 22.44 -13.60
C GLY A 32 1.75 21.09 -14.25
N ALA A 33 2.99 20.71 -14.55
CA ALA A 33 3.32 19.45 -15.20
C ALA A 33 2.80 18.24 -14.41
N GLN A 34 2.03 17.38 -15.06
CA GLN A 34 1.39 16.21 -14.49
C GLN A 34 2.40 15.04 -14.31
N SER A 35 3.39 15.24 -13.46
CA SER A 35 4.41 14.23 -13.13
C SER A 35 4.63 14.15 -11.63
N CYS A 36 4.66 12.92 -11.08
CA CYS A 36 4.95 12.69 -9.68
C CYS A 36 6.35 13.17 -9.29
N ALA A 37 7.33 13.00 -10.17
CA ALA A 37 8.71 13.44 -9.93
C ALA A 37 8.78 14.97 -9.82
N VAL A 38 8.12 15.70 -10.71
CA VAL A 38 8.07 17.18 -10.67
C VAL A 38 7.37 17.66 -9.41
N VAL A 39 6.19 17.16 -9.11
CA VAL A 39 5.44 17.57 -7.91
C VAL A 39 6.22 17.26 -6.63
N ALA A 40 6.83 16.08 -6.53
CA ALA A 40 7.59 15.69 -5.34
C ALA A 40 8.87 16.53 -5.13
N SER A 41 9.43 17.11 -6.19
CA SER A 41 10.59 18.03 -6.09
C SER A 41 10.21 19.43 -5.65
N LEU A 42 8.96 19.85 -5.88
CA LEU A 42 8.49 21.19 -5.58
C LEU A 42 7.86 21.30 -4.18
N TYR A 43 7.07 20.28 -3.78
CA TYR A 43 6.36 20.31 -2.51
C TYR A 43 5.82 18.90 -2.14
N VAL A 44 5.16 18.79 -0.99
CA VAL A 44 4.69 17.50 -0.46
C VAL A 44 3.56 16.84 -1.27
N GLY A 45 2.82 17.59 -2.07
CA GLY A 45 1.68 17.13 -2.86
C GLY A 45 0.38 17.88 -2.53
N GLU A 46 -0.71 17.53 -3.21
CA GLU A 46 -2.01 18.20 -3.10
C GLU A 46 -2.81 17.83 -1.84
N THR A 47 -2.29 16.99 -0.97
CA THR A 47 -2.97 16.51 0.25
C THR A 47 -2.12 16.75 1.47
N ALA A 48 -2.71 16.72 2.66
CA ALA A 48 -1.99 16.88 3.93
C ALA A 48 -1.01 15.75 4.25
N CYS A 49 -1.05 14.63 3.51
CA CYS A 49 -0.15 13.49 3.73
C CYS A 49 1.13 13.64 2.89
N SER A 50 2.27 13.85 3.53
CA SER A 50 3.56 14.02 2.87
C SER A 50 4.08 12.77 2.16
N TYR A 51 3.62 11.59 2.55
CA TYR A 51 4.10 10.28 2.07
C TYR A 51 3.20 9.65 1.02
N GLY A 52 1.96 10.09 0.90
CA GLY A 52 0.95 9.41 0.08
C GLY A 52 1.21 9.44 -1.42
N CYS A 53 0.58 8.52 -2.14
CA CYS A 53 0.59 8.50 -3.60
C CYS A 53 0.08 9.83 -4.17
N LEU A 54 0.79 10.42 -5.13
CA LEU A 54 0.38 11.65 -5.79
C LEU A 54 -0.69 11.44 -6.88
N GLY A 55 -0.83 10.21 -7.36
CA GLY A 55 -1.86 9.84 -8.34
C GLY A 55 -1.65 10.39 -9.76
N LEU A 56 -0.47 10.94 -10.09
CA LEU A 56 -0.20 11.56 -11.39
C LEU A 56 0.22 10.54 -12.47
N GLY A 57 0.70 9.33 -12.08
CA GLY A 57 0.84 8.21 -13.00
C GLY A 57 2.22 7.96 -13.58
N ASP A 58 3.32 8.51 -13.04
CA ASP A 58 4.69 8.20 -13.52
C ASP A 58 4.98 6.69 -13.51
N CYS A 59 4.47 5.97 -12.50
CA CYS A 59 4.59 4.51 -12.44
C CYS A 59 3.75 3.78 -13.50
N VAL A 60 2.65 4.40 -13.97
CA VAL A 60 1.84 3.87 -15.09
C VAL A 60 2.62 4.02 -16.38
N ALA A 61 3.18 5.20 -16.62
CA ALA A 61 4.02 5.48 -17.81
C ALA A 61 5.28 4.59 -17.86
N ALA A 62 5.88 4.29 -16.70
CA ALA A 62 7.05 3.42 -16.60
C ALA A 62 6.73 1.92 -16.78
N CYS A 63 5.46 1.52 -16.79
CA CYS A 63 5.06 0.12 -16.90
C CYS A 63 4.85 -0.30 -18.35
N THR A 64 5.87 -0.89 -18.98
CA THR A 64 5.80 -1.38 -20.36
C THR A 64 4.85 -2.57 -20.56
N PHE A 65 4.47 -3.24 -19.49
CA PHE A 65 3.56 -4.41 -19.51
C PHE A 65 2.09 -4.04 -19.35
N GLY A 66 1.76 -2.75 -19.19
CA GLY A 66 0.38 -2.32 -18.95
C GLY A 66 -0.26 -2.89 -17.68
N ALA A 67 0.57 -3.31 -16.71
CA ALA A 67 0.11 -3.91 -15.46
C ALA A 67 -0.36 -2.89 -14.43
N ILE A 68 -0.15 -1.60 -14.65
CA ILE A 68 -0.55 -0.54 -13.71
C ILE A 68 -1.53 0.39 -14.40
N LYS A 69 -2.62 0.71 -13.71
CA LYS A 69 -3.65 1.64 -14.16
C LYS A 69 -3.97 2.65 -13.08
N LYS A 70 -4.35 3.85 -13.49
CA LYS A 70 -4.92 4.85 -12.59
C LYS A 70 -6.43 4.56 -12.42
N ASN A 71 -6.88 4.48 -11.19
CA ASN A 71 -8.31 4.41 -10.88
C ASN A 71 -8.83 5.84 -10.66
N PRO A 72 -9.73 6.34 -11.52
CA PRO A 72 -10.25 7.70 -11.44
C PRO A 72 -11.13 7.93 -10.21
N GLU A 73 -11.81 6.89 -9.70
CA GLU A 73 -12.70 6.99 -8.54
C GLU A 73 -11.91 7.13 -7.23
N THR A 74 -10.85 6.36 -7.08
CA THR A 74 -10.03 6.37 -5.87
C THR A 74 -8.89 7.39 -5.92
N GLY A 75 -8.50 7.84 -7.12
CA GLY A 75 -7.33 8.68 -7.37
C GLY A 75 -5.99 7.96 -7.15
N LEU A 76 -6.01 6.65 -6.92
CA LEU A 76 -4.83 5.82 -6.71
C LEU A 76 -4.47 5.06 -8.00
N VAL A 77 -3.30 4.43 -7.98
CA VAL A 77 -2.90 3.48 -9.01
C VAL A 77 -3.12 2.05 -8.50
N GLU A 78 -3.53 1.17 -9.39
CA GLU A 78 -3.80 -0.23 -9.13
C GLU A 78 -2.90 -1.11 -9.99
N VAL A 79 -2.49 -2.26 -9.45
CA VAL A 79 -1.62 -3.22 -10.12
C VAL A 79 -2.41 -4.47 -10.46
N ASP A 80 -2.41 -4.83 -11.73
CA ASP A 80 -2.87 -6.12 -12.23
C ASP A 80 -1.76 -7.16 -11.98
N ALA A 81 -2.00 -8.02 -11.00
CA ALA A 81 -1.02 -9.01 -10.56
C ALA A 81 -0.75 -10.11 -11.62
N ASP A 82 -1.67 -10.31 -12.59
CA ASP A 82 -1.51 -11.32 -13.63
C ASP A 82 -0.61 -10.80 -14.77
N LYS A 83 -0.64 -9.48 -15.01
CA LYS A 83 0.23 -8.83 -16.00
C LYS A 83 1.58 -8.41 -15.43
N CYS A 84 1.71 -8.32 -14.11
CA CYS A 84 2.91 -7.83 -13.46
C CYS A 84 4.06 -8.85 -13.55
N THR A 85 5.16 -8.46 -14.19
CA THR A 85 6.38 -9.25 -14.31
C THR A 85 7.42 -9.00 -13.21
N ALA A 86 7.08 -8.16 -12.21
CA ALA A 86 7.98 -7.77 -11.13
C ALA A 86 9.33 -7.13 -11.59
N CYS A 87 9.35 -6.45 -12.71
CA CYS A 87 10.56 -5.82 -13.26
C CYS A 87 11.11 -4.65 -12.42
N GLY A 88 10.29 -4.09 -11.51
CA GLY A 88 10.70 -3.01 -10.60
C GLY A 88 10.72 -1.60 -11.21
N ALA A 89 10.37 -1.41 -12.48
CA ALA A 89 10.37 -0.09 -13.12
C ALA A 89 9.46 0.91 -12.40
N CYS A 90 8.27 0.48 -11.98
CA CYS A 90 7.30 1.29 -11.22
C CYS A 90 7.81 1.67 -9.82
N VAL A 91 8.61 0.80 -9.18
CA VAL A 91 9.23 1.09 -7.87
C VAL A 91 10.25 2.21 -8.03
N LYS A 92 11.09 2.15 -9.05
CA LYS A 92 12.09 3.19 -9.36
C LYS A 92 11.44 4.52 -9.76
N ALA A 93 10.34 4.47 -10.49
CA ALA A 93 9.62 5.66 -10.96
C ALA A 93 8.84 6.38 -9.86
N CYS A 94 8.61 5.76 -8.69
CA CYS A 94 7.80 6.35 -7.62
C CYS A 94 8.63 7.23 -6.67
N PRO A 95 8.53 8.57 -6.73
CA PRO A 95 9.32 9.45 -5.87
C PRO A 95 8.91 9.37 -4.39
N LYS A 96 7.67 8.91 -4.11
CA LYS A 96 7.17 8.72 -2.74
C LYS A 96 7.44 7.34 -2.17
N GLY A 97 8.04 6.41 -2.93
CA GLY A 97 8.34 5.06 -2.45
C GLY A 97 7.13 4.23 -2.02
N VAL A 98 5.94 4.53 -2.57
CA VAL A 98 4.70 3.82 -2.18
C VAL A 98 4.52 2.47 -2.88
N ILE A 99 5.41 2.10 -3.79
CA ILE A 99 5.34 0.83 -4.52
C ILE A 99 6.52 -0.04 -4.10
N GLU A 100 6.24 -1.29 -3.75
CA GLU A 100 7.28 -2.30 -3.45
C GLU A 100 6.99 -3.61 -4.15
N LEU A 101 8.01 -4.43 -4.38
CA LEU A 101 7.86 -5.81 -4.84
C LEU A 101 7.67 -6.72 -3.64
N ARG A 102 6.63 -7.55 -3.67
CA ARG A 102 6.32 -8.52 -2.62
C ARG A 102 6.16 -9.91 -3.22
N LYS A 103 6.34 -10.95 -2.40
CA LYS A 103 6.08 -12.33 -2.77
C LYS A 103 4.67 -12.47 -3.34
N LYS A 104 4.55 -13.11 -4.50
CA LYS A 104 3.27 -13.43 -5.14
C LYS A 104 2.74 -14.73 -4.55
N TRP A 105 1.63 -14.66 -3.84
CA TRP A 105 0.96 -15.82 -3.28
C TRP A 105 -0.02 -16.43 -4.28
N PRO A 106 -0.37 -17.72 -4.14
CA PRO A 106 -1.39 -18.35 -4.97
C PRO A 106 -2.69 -17.54 -5.01
N LYS A 107 -3.34 -17.48 -6.18
CA LYS A 107 -4.54 -16.65 -6.43
C LYS A 107 -4.29 -15.15 -6.20
N ASN A 108 -3.05 -14.70 -6.35
CA ASN A 108 -2.64 -13.29 -6.13
C ASN A 108 -3.07 -12.72 -4.77
N ARG A 109 -3.17 -13.57 -3.75
CA ARG A 109 -3.53 -13.12 -2.40
C ARG A 109 -2.40 -12.33 -1.78
N GLY A 110 -2.74 -11.38 -0.90
CA GLY A 110 -1.75 -10.60 -0.18
C GLY A 110 -2.34 -9.94 1.06
N VAL A 111 -1.52 -9.79 2.10
CA VAL A 111 -1.85 -8.98 3.28
C VAL A 111 -0.67 -8.05 3.53
N TYR A 112 -0.92 -6.75 3.53
CA TYR A 112 0.12 -5.75 3.74
C TYR A 112 -0.45 -4.45 4.32
N VAL A 113 0.45 -3.61 4.82
CA VAL A 113 0.10 -2.27 5.31
C VAL A 113 0.04 -1.31 4.12
N SER A 114 -1.14 -0.78 3.84
CA SER A 114 -1.41 0.19 2.77
C SER A 114 -1.12 1.63 3.23
N CYS A 115 0.06 1.83 3.79
CA CYS A 115 0.58 3.11 4.25
C CYS A 115 2.10 3.07 4.28
N VAL A 116 2.73 4.23 4.06
CA VAL A 116 4.18 4.44 4.16
C VAL A 116 4.52 5.69 4.99
N SER A 117 3.55 6.24 5.72
CA SER A 117 3.77 7.42 6.57
C SER A 117 4.48 7.04 7.87
N HIS A 118 5.50 7.81 8.22
CA HIS A 118 6.22 7.73 9.49
C HIS A 118 5.82 8.82 10.48
N ASP A 119 4.79 9.61 10.16
CA ASP A 119 4.26 10.63 11.05
C ASP A 119 3.66 10.02 12.31
N LYS A 120 3.58 10.82 13.38
CA LYS A 120 2.89 10.44 14.60
C LYS A 120 1.40 10.20 14.33
N GLY A 121 0.79 9.22 14.99
CA GLY A 121 -0.58 8.79 14.74
C GLY A 121 -1.63 9.93 14.72
N ALA A 122 -1.47 10.95 15.59
CA ALA A 122 -2.36 12.11 15.60
C ALA A 122 -2.26 12.96 14.31
N ALA A 123 -1.06 13.12 13.75
CA ALA A 123 -0.85 13.81 12.48
C ALA A 123 -1.41 12.98 11.31
N VAL A 124 -1.18 11.66 11.33
CA VAL A 124 -1.73 10.75 10.32
C VAL A 124 -3.26 10.82 10.29
N MET A 125 -3.93 10.77 11.43
CA MET A 125 -5.40 10.82 11.50
C MET A 125 -5.99 12.12 10.93
N LYS A 126 -5.28 13.25 11.10
CA LYS A 126 -5.68 14.54 10.49
C LYS A 126 -5.50 14.55 8.97
N ALA A 127 -4.45 13.89 8.47
CA ALA A 127 -4.08 13.92 7.05
C ALA A 127 -4.77 12.83 6.21
N CYS A 128 -5.06 11.66 6.79
CA CYS A 128 -5.57 10.49 6.06
C CYS A 128 -6.30 9.51 6.99
N LYS A 129 -7.57 9.25 6.72
CA LYS A 129 -8.40 8.31 7.49
C LYS A 129 -8.00 6.83 7.32
N ALA A 130 -7.21 6.51 6.27
CA ALA A 130 -6.73 5.15 6.01
C ALA A 130 -5.27 4.94 6.43
N GLY A 131 -4.64 5.90 7.11
CA GLY A 131 -3.24 5.85 7.47
C GLY A 131 -2.93 4.92 8.65
N CYS A 132 -1.71 4.37 8.69
CA CYS A 132 -1.23 3.63 9.84
C CYS A 132 -0.87 4.61 10.97
N ILE A 133 -1.41 4.40 12.16
CA ILE A 133 -1.18 5.26 13.34
C ILE A 133 -0.15 4.69 14.32
N GLY A 134 0.54 3.61 13.95
CA GLY A 134 1.58 3.00 14.79
C GLY A 134 1.07 2.36 16.10
N CYS A 135 -0.21 2.04 16.22
CA CYS A 135 -0.85 1.61 17.48
C CYS A 135 -0.46 0.21 17.98
N SER A 136 0.31 -0.56 17.21
CA SER A 136 0.81 -1.92 17.53
C SER A 136 -0.26 -3.00 17.78
N LYS A 137 -1.56 -2.73 17.58
CA LYS A 137 -2.62 -3.75 17.75
C LYS A 137 -2.41 -4.95 16.81
N CYS A 138 -1.99 -4.70 15.57
CA CYS A 138 -1.69 -5.73 14.59
C CYS A 138 -0.52 -6.64 15.00
N VAL A 139 0.48 -6.12 15.72
CA VAL A 139 1.60 -6.91 16.25
C VAL A 139 1.07 -7.91 17.27
N LYS A 140 0.28 -7.44 18.25
CA LYS A 140 -0.32 -8.29 19.28
C LYS A 140 -1.25 -9.37 18.70
N ALA A 141 -1.92 -9.07 17.60
CA ALA A 141 -2.83 -9.99 16.92
C ALA A 141 -2.14 -11.03 16.03
N CYS A 142 -0.85 -10.85 15.74
CA CYS A 142 -0.12 -11.72 14.82
C CYS A 142 0.49 -12.94 15.51
N PRO A 143 -0.02 -14.17 15.29
CA PRO A 143 0.51 -15.36 15.95
C PRO A 143 1.83 -15.87 15.32
N PHE A 144 2.29 -15.24 14.22
CA PHE A 144 3.47 -15.67 13.47
C PHE A 144 4.65 -14.70 13.59
N ASP A 145 4.54 -13.71 14.47
CA ASP A 145 5.56 -12.65 14.63
C ASP A 145 6.03 -12.04 13.30
N ALA A 146 5.06 -11.89 12.37
CA ALA A 146 5.32 -11.37 11.03
C ALA A 146 5.19 -9.84 10.93
N ILE A 147 4.86 -9.15 12.03
CA ILE A 147 4.57 -7.72 11.99
C ILE A 147 5.49 -6.98 12.98
N LYS A 148 6.16 -5.95 12.47
CA LYS A 148 6.95 -5.01 13.27
C LYS A 148 6.39 -3.60 13.11
N VAL A 149 6.57 -2.77 14.14
CA VAL A 149 6.29 -1.33 14.08
C VAL A 149 7.59 -0.58 14.30
N GLU A 150 8.03 0.14 13.29
CA GLU A 150 9.24 0.95 13.32
C GLU A 150 8.92 2.35 12.78
N GLY A 151 9.40 3.41 13.46
CA GLY A 151 9.14 4.78 13.04
C GLY A 151 7.63 5.10 12.87
N ASN A 152 6.78 4.69 13.81
CA ASN A 152 5.32 4.85 13.78
C ASN A 152 4.58 4.10 12.65
N LEU A 153 5.25 3.24 11.90
CA LEU A 153 4.69 2.51 10.78
C LEU A 153 4.78 1.00 11.00
N ALA A 154 3.67 0.29 10.83
CA ALA A 154 3.66 -1.16 10.82
C ALA A 154 4.15 -1.69 9.47
N TYR A 155 4.95 -2.75 9.51
CA TYR A 155 5.37 -3.50 8.33
C TYR A 155 5.08 -4.99 8.53
N ILE A 156 4.54 -5.63 7.50
CA ILE A 156 4.26 -7.07 7.49
C ILE A 156 5.30 -7.76 6.62
N ASP A 157 6.12 -8.60 7.24
CA ASP A 157 7.11 -9.41 6.54
C ASP A 157 6.41 -10.48 5.67
N PRO A 158 6.55 -10.43 4.34
CA PRO A 158 5.90 -11.38 3.45
C PRO A 158 6.45 -12.81 3.58
N ALA A 159 7.66 -13.00 4.09
CA ALA A 159 8.25 -14.33 4.28
C ALA A 159 7.64 -15.04 5.50
N LYS A 160 7.33 -14.30 6.56
CA LYS A 160 6.73 -14.84 7.79
C LYS A 160 5.20 -14.89 7.77
N CYS A 161 4.57 -14.03 6.97
CA CYS A 161 3.11 -13.91 6.91
C CYS A 161 2.45 -15.17 6.36
N LYS A 162 1.52 -15.76 7.11
CA LYS A 162 0.70 -16.92 6.69
C LYS A 162 -0.69 -16.53 6.18
N LEU A 163 -0.94 -15.27 5.88
CA LEU A 163 -2.19 -14.74 5.32
C LEU A 163 -3.44 -15.01 6.18
N CYS A 164 -3.32 -15.15 7.50
CA CYS A 164 -4.44 -15.47 8.40
C CYS A 164 -5.45 -14.33 8.61
N ARG A 165 -5.12 -13.09 8.22
CA ARG A 165 -5.94 -11.88 8.27
C ARG A 165 -6.36 -11.38 9.66
N LYS A 166 -5.89 -11.95 10.77
CA LYS A 166 -6.22 -11.48 12.12
C LYS A 166 -5.87 -10.00 12.31
N CYS A 167 -4.71 -9.57 11.81
CA CYS A 167 -4.28 -8.18 11.86
C CYS A 167 -5.16 -7.20 11.07
N VAL A 168 -5.88 -7.68 10.05
CA VAL A 168 -6.81 -6.86 9.26
C VAL A 168 -8.02 -6.47 10.12
N ALA A 169 -8.59 -7.44 10.85
CA ALA A 169 -9.75 -7.23 11.71
C ALA A 169 -9.42 -6.30 12.89
N GLU A 170 -8.19 -6.35 13.40
CA GLU A 170 -7.73 -5.55 14.54
C GLU A 170 -7.25 -4.13 14.16
N CYS A 171 -7.18 -3.81 12.87
CA CYS A 171 -6.68 -2.51 12.45
C CYS A 171 -7.77 -1.43 12.54
N PRO A 172 -7.66 -0.44 13.46
CA PRO A 172 -8.72 0.53 13.71
C PRO A 172 -8.94 1.51 12.56
N THR A 173 -7.91 1.74 11.73
CA THR A 173 -7.97 2.67 10.58
C THR A 173 -8.15 1.95 9.25
N GLY A 174 -8.18 0.60 9.23
CA GLY A 174 -8.20 -0.18 8.01
C GLY A 174 -6.92 -0.03 7.16
N ALA A 175 -5.80 0.39 7.76
CA ALA A 175 -4.52 0.55 7.05
C ALA A 175 -3.93 -0.79 6.59
N ILE A 176 -4.39 -1.92 7.12
CA ILE A 176 -3.97 -3.25 6.67
C ILE A 176 -5.02 -3.79 5.72
N VAL A 177 -4.60 -4.13 4.51
CA VAL A 177 -5.49 -4.64 3.47
C VAL A 177 -5.22 -6.11 3.19
N ALA A 178 -6.29 -6.83 2.85
CA ALA A 178 -6.24 -8.20 2.36
C ALA A 178 -6.78 -8.20 0.92
N VAL A 179 -5.92 -8.56 -0.03
CA VAL A 179 -6.22 -8.52 -1.46
C VAL A 179 -6.55 -9.91 -1.96
N ASN A 180 -7.56 -10.02 -2.83
CA ASN A 180 -8.02 -11.27 -3.47
C ASN A 180 -8.43 -12.38 -2.48
N PHE A 181 -8.99 -11.97 -1.34
CA PHE A 181 -9.67 -12.89 -0.43
C PHE A 181 -11.19 -12.83 -0.65
N PRO A 182 -11.90 -13.95 -0.43
CA PRO A 182 -13.34 -13.90 -0.34
C PRO A 182 -13.75 -12.94 0.80
N PRO A 183 -14.91 -12.28 0.69
CA PRO A 183 -15.40 -11.41 1.74
C PRO A 183 -15.39 -12.15 3.08
N ALA A 184 -14.92 -11.49 4.13
CA ALA A 184 -14.94 -12.09 5.46
C ALA A 184 -16.40 -12.37 5.84
N PRO A 185 -16.70 -13.50 6.51
CA PRO A 185 -18.04 -13.71 7.05
C PRO A 185 -18.37 -12.52 7.95
N VAL A 186 -19.46 -11.84 7.65
CA VAL A 186 -19.96 -10.71 8.44
C VAL A 186 -20.27 -11.24 9.83
N LYS A 187 -19.50 -10.85 10.85
CA LYS A 187 -19.93 -11.08 12.23
C LYS A 187 -21.23 -10.31 12.43
N PRO A 188 -22.31 -10.96 12.93
CA PRO A 188 -23.51 -10.24 13.29
C PRO A 188 -23.12 -9.12 14.27
N ALA A 189 -23.62 -7.91 14.05
CA ALA A 189 -23.43 -6.81 14.97
C ALA A 189 -24.02 -7.23 16.33
N GLU A 190 -23.17 -7.37 17.36
CA GLU A 190 -23.67 -7.49 18.73
C GLU A 190 -24.44 -6.21 19.05
N PRO A 191 -25.68 -6.29 19.53
CA PRO A 191 -26.42 -5.12 19.96
C PRO A 191 -25.64 -4.47 21.12
N LYS A 192 -25.35 -3.18 20.99
CA LYS A 192 -24.83 -2.40 22.11
C LYS A 192 -25.84 -2.41 23.24
N PRO A 193 -25.39 -2.60 24.49
CA PRO A 193 -26.24 -2.45 25.69
C PRO A 193 -26.73 -1.02 25.87
#